data_f849f3686afcfc23ddb3ef2b9bb2991e
#
_entry.id   f849f3686afcfc23ddb3ef2b9bb2991e
#
_cell.length_a   1.000
_cell.length_b   1.000
_cell.length_c   1.000
_cell.angle_alpha   90.00
_cell.angle_beta   90.00
_cell.angle_gamma   90.00
#
_symmetry.space_group_name_H-M   'P 1'
#
loop_
_entity.id
_entity.type
_entity.pdbx_description
1 polymer ?
#
loop_
_entity_poly.entity_id
_entity_poly.type
_entity_poly.pdbx_seq_one_letter_code
_entity_poly.pdbx_strand_id
1 'polypeptide(L)'
;QDMKRFICIVTFLCSLFAVQQIMAQPPLRRAQQEKKESQSAPELSVRAKAQYTGQVPMPEEVIWKREIYRTLNLKDEKNAALYFPVEPIGNRMNLFTFIFKLMAEGKIPAYEYRLDGTESLTAENRINFRDLLDRFHIYYEEQIEKRDTLLRIDNSDIPSSEVLSYFIKENWYFDQRSSTMNAKVVAICPVLHRTGDFSTEEVKSPMFWLDFNDISPYLSQVPVMTSDLNNTSNLNVDDYFTARMYKGEIYKTTNMLNQTLSQYCPTDSALVKEQKRI
;
A
#
# COMPACT_ATOMS: atom_id res chain seq x y z
N GLN A 1 -24.48 -66.70 -36.49
CA GLN A 1 -23.90 -66.39 -35.15
C GLN A 1 -22.82 -65.33 -35.20
N ASP A 2 -22.08 -65.18 -36.29
CA ASP A 2 -20.96 -64.25 -36.43
C ASP A 2 -21.36 -62.76 -36.62
N MET A 3 -22.53 -62.53 -37.21
CA MET A 3 -23.03 -61.17 -37.43
C MET A 3 -23.46 -60.48 -36.12
N LYS A 4 -23.98 -61.23 -35.14
CA LYS A 4 -24.33 -60.69 -33.81
C LYS A 4 -23.08 -60.37 -32.98
N ARG A 5 -21.99 -61.13 -33.13
CA ARG A 5 -20.69 -60.82 -32.48
C ARG A 5 -20.03 -59.63 -33.05
N PHE A 6 -20.16 -59.38 -34.36
CA PHE A 6 -19.60 -58.20 -35.01
C PHE A 6 -20.32 -56.90 -34.58
N ILE A 7 -21.63 -56.95 -34.43
CA ILE A 7 -22.42 -55.80 -33.94
C ILE A 7 -22.08 -55.48 -32.48
N CYS A 8 -21.90 -56.48 -31.63
CA CYS A 8 -21.47 -56.24 -30.23
C CYS A 8 -20.06 -55.65 -30.12
N ILE A 9 -19.14 -56.03 -30.98
CA ILE A 9 -17.76 -55.49 -30.98
C ILE A 9 -17.75 -54.04 -31.47
N VAL A 10 -18.54 -53.71 -32.51
CA VAL A 10 -18.63 -52.35 -33.04
C VAL A 10 -19.32 -51.42 -32.04
N THR A 11 -20.36 -51.84 -31.34
CA THR A 11 -21.01 -51.05 -30.28
C THR A 11 -20.09 -50.83 -29.06
N PHE A 12 -19.28 -51.85 -28.70
CA PHE A 12 -18.31 -51.71 -27.62
C PHE A 12 -17.14 -50.78 -27.98
N LEU A 13 -16.66 -50.80 -29.25
CA LEU A 13 -15.65 -49.83 -29.72
C LEU A 13 -16.21 -48.40 -29.78
N CYS A 14 -17.45 -48.19 -30.21
CA CYS A 14 -18.06 -46.86 -30.22
C CYS A 14 -18.27 -46.32 -28.80
N SER A 15 -18.56 -47.14 -27.81
CA SER A 15 -18.67 -46.67 -26.42
C SER A 15 -17.33 -46.30 -25.79
N LEU A 16 -16.22 -46.95 -26.20
CA LEU A 16 -14.86 -46.60 -25.78
C LEU A 16 -14.38 -45.25 -26.38
N PHE A 17 -14.78 -44.93 -27.59
CA PHE A 17 -14.45 -43.64 -28.21
C PHE A 17 -15.23 -42.45 -27.62
N ALA A 18 -16.46 -42.68 -27.15
CA ALA A 18 -17.29 -41.65 -26.52
C ALA A 18 -16.76 -41.27 -25.11
N VAL A 19 -16.08 -42.18 -24.41
CA VAL A 19 -15.51 -41.90 -23.08
C VAL A 19 -14.21 -41.06 -23.16
N GLN A 20 -13.47 -41.10 -24.27
CA GLN A 20 -12.25 -40.31 -24.41
C GLN A 20 -12.48 -38.83 -24.74
N GLN A 21 -13.66 -38.41 -25.20
CA GLN A 21 -13.94 -36.99 -25.44
C GLN A 21 -14.40 -36.23 -24.22
N ILE A 22 -14.73 -36.89 -23.10
CA ILE A 22 -15.18 -36.23 -21.86
C ILE A 22 -14.00 -35.77 -21.00
N MET A 23 -12.78 -36.21 -21.26
CA MET A 23 -11.58 -35.88 -20.45
C MET A 23 -10.74 -34.69 -20.99
N ALA A 24 -11.16 -34.05 -22.06
CA ALA A 24 -10.39 -32.97 -22.70
C ALA A 24 -11.01 -31.56 -22.54
N GLN A 25 -11.93 -31.37 -21.59
CA GLN A 25 -12.32 -30.01 -21.20
C GLN A 25 -11.52 -29.57 -19.98
N PRO A 26 -10.70 -28.52 -20.06
CA PRO A 26 -10.09 -27.97 -18.87
C PRO A 26 -11.21 -27.53 -17.91
N PRO A 27 -11.09 -27.82 -16.62
CA PRO A 27 -12.17 -27.53 -15.70
C PRO A 27 -12.45 -26.04 -15.68
N LEU A 28 -13.66 -25.64 -16.05
CA LEU A 28 -14.19 -24.27 -16.00
C LEU A 28 -13.95 -23.57 -14.63
N ARG A 29 -13.66 -24.34 -13.60
CA ARG A 29 -13.26 -23.84 -12.28
C ARG A 29 -11.91 -23.13 -12.28
N ARG A 30 -10.94 -23.52 -13.12
CA ARG A 30 -9.63 -22.86 -13.16
C ARG A 30 -9.72 -21.50 -13.85
N ALA A 31 -10.49 -21.41 -14.93
CA ALA A 31 -10.72 -20.12 -15.60
C ALA A 31 -11.57 -19.14 -14.74
N GLN A 32 -12.43 -19.67 -13.86
CA GLN A 32 -13.18 -18.84 -12.90
C GLN A 32 -12.34 -18.45 -11.68
N GLN A 33 -11.38 -19.27 -11.25
CA GLN A 33 -10.42 -18.91 -10.20
C GLN A 33 -9.38 -17.92 -10.70
N GLU A 34 -8.80 -18.12 -11.87
CA GLU A 34 -7.89 -17.15 -12.49
C GLU A 34 -8.59 -15.81 -12.79
N LYS A 35 -9.89 -15.83 -13.13
CA LYS A 35 -10.69 -14.63 -13.31
C LYS A 35 -11.08 -13.95 -11.98
N LYS A 36 -11.14 -14.69 -10.87
CA LYS A 36 -11.37 -14.16 -9.53
C LYS A 36 -10.09 -13.59 -8.91
N GLU A 37 -8.94 -14.19 -9.15
CA GLU A 37 -7.65 -13.66 -8.68
C GLU A 37 -7.21 -12.42 -9.48
N SER A 38 -7.60 -12.30 -10.76
CA SER A 38 -7.33 -11.09 -11.54
C SER A 38 -8.32 -9.93 -11.27
N GLN A 39 -9.38 -10.16 -10.49
CA GLN A 39 -10.37 -9.13 -10.13
C GLN A 39 -10.15 -8.49 -8.75
N SER A 40 -9.07 -8.84 -8.05
CA SER A 40 -8.83 -8.36 -6.68
C SER A 40 -8.22 -6.96 -6.58
N ALA A 41 -7.60 -6.44 -7.63
CA ALA A 41 -7.12 -5.06 -7.66
C ALA A 41 -8.08 -4.19 -8.47
N PRO A 42 -8.49 -3.02 -7.96
CA PRO A 42 -9.31 -2.09 -8.72
C PRO A 42 -8.53 -1.65 -9.97
N GLU A 43 -9.21 -1.59 -11.12
CA GLU A 43 -8.56 -1.03 -12.30
C GLU A 43 -8.20 0.43 -12.05
N LEU A 44 -6.92 0.75 -12.25
CA LEU A 44 -6.45 2.13 -12.24
C LEU A 44 -7.29 2.98 -13.18
N SER A 45 -7.65 4.19 -12.76
CA SER A 45 -8.26 5.17 -13.65
C SER A 45 -7.36 5.42 -14.87
N VAL A 46 -7.95 5.80 -16.00
CA VAL A 46 -7.20 6.11 -17.23
C VAL A 46 -6.12 7.16 -16.97
N ARG A 47 -6.40 8.12 -16.10
CA ARG A 47 -5.47 9.17 -15.69
C ARG A 47 -4.31 8.60 -14.88
N ALA A 48 -4.60 7.74 -13.90
CA ALA A 48 -3.57 7.08 -13.11
C ALA A 48 -2.70 6.16 -13.98
N LYS A 49 -3.30 5.37 -14.90
CA LYS A 49 -2.56 4.55 -15.87
C LYS A 49 -1.60 5.41 -16.72
N ALA A 50 -2.07 6.54 -17.25
CA ALA A 50 -1.25 7.45 -18.05
C ALA A 50 -0.09 8.04 -17.23
N GLN A 51 -0.33 8.40 -15.99
CA GLN A 51 0.67 8.96 -15.08
C GLN A 51 1.74 7.92 -14.73
N TYR A 52 1.33 6.68 -14.40
CA TYR A 52 2.26 5.58 -14.11
C TYR A 52 3.10 5.18 -15.31
N THR A 53 2.51 5.09 -16.48
CA THR A 53 3.23 4.72 -17.71
C THR A 53 4.28 5.76 -18.09
N GLY A 54 4.03 7.04 -17.80
CA GLY A 54 4.96 8.13 -18.05
C GLY A 54 6.11 8.27 -17.04
N GLN A 55 5.94 7.69 -15.84
CA GLN A 55 6.87 7.89 -14.71
C GLN A 55 7.85 6.75 -14.46
N VAL A 56 7.84 5.70 -15.26
CA VAL A 56 8.81 4.60 -15.13
C VAL A 56 9.93 4.83 -16.16
N PRO A 57 11.03 5.51 -15.78
CA PRO A 57 12.19 5.61 -16.65
C PRO A 57 12.84 4.23 -16.75
N MET A 58 13.38 3.92 -17.91
CA MET A 58 14.22 2.74 -18.05
C MET A 58 15.46 2.90 -17.16
N PRO A 59 15.97 1.82 -16.53
CA PRO A 59 17.16 1.91 -15.68
C PRO A 59 18.35 2.60 -16.34
N GLU A 60 18.48 2.46 -17.65
CA GLU A 60 19.55 3.04 -18.50
C GLU A 60 19.41 4.57 -18.67
N GLU A 61 18.21 5.10 -18.47
CA GLU A 61 17.90 6.54 -18.59
C GLU A 61 18.14 7.31 -17.29
N VAL A 62 18.33 6.60 -16.17
CA VAL A 62 18.55 7.20 -14.84
C VAL A 62 20.04 7.36 -14.60
N ILE A 63 20.54 8.59 -14.73
CA ILE A 63 21.95 8.92 -14.46
C ILE A 63 22.20 9.15 -12.97
N TRP A 64 21.21 9.65 -12.26
CA TRP A 64 21.33 9.99 -10.85
C TRP A 64 20.06 9.58 -10.10
N LYS A 65 20.25 8.95 -8.95
CA LYS A 65 19.17 8.53 -8.06
C LYS A 65 19.55 8.80 -6.60
N ARG A 66 18.60 9.29 -5.81
CA ARG A 66 18.76 9.47 -4.37
C ARG A 66 17.46 9.11 -3.65
N GLU A 67 17.58 8.38 -2.56
CA GLU A 67 16.45 8.06 -1.70
C GLU A 67 16.38 9.10 -0.57
N ILE A 68 15.19 9.65 -0.38
CA ILE A 68 14.90 10.68 0.62
C ILE A 68 13.75 10.21 1.48
N TYR A 69 13.91 10.33 2.78
CA TYR A 69 12.89 9.99 3.75
C TYR A 69 12.37 11.27 4.39
N ARG A 70 11.04 11.41 4.39
CA ARG A 70 10.35 12.56 4.96
C ARG A 70 9.40 12.15 6.06
N THR A 71 9.27 13.03 7.06
CA THR A 71 8.19 12.98 8.04
C THR A 71 7.10 13.96 7.62
N LEU A 72 5.90 13.46 7.42
CA LEU A 72 4.71 14.26 7.18
C LEU A 72 3.97 14.42 8.51
N ASN A 73 3.80 15.65 8.96
CA ASN A 73 2.97 15.95 10.12
C ASN A 73 1.53 16.23 9.65
N LEU A 74 0.57 15.45 10.13
CA LEU A 74 -0.85 15.57 9.76
C LEU A 74 -1.55 16.78 10.40
N LYS A 75 -0.93 17.38 11.42
CA LYS A 75 -1.38 18.66 12.00
C LYS A 75 -1.07 19.86 11.10
N ASP A 76 -0.22 19.70 10.09
CA ASP A 76 0.03 20.75 9.10
C ASP A 76 -1.18 20.88 8.17
N GLU A 77 -1.60 22.13 7.90
CA GLU A 77 -2.77 22.44 7.07
C GLU A 77 -2.72 21.76 5.68
N LYS A 78 -1.55 21.70 5.07
CA LYS A 78 -1.39 21.04 3.77
C LYS A 78 -1.65 19.54 3.81
N ASN A 79 -1.40 18.90 4.97
CA ASN A 79 -1.56 17.46 5.14
C ASN A 79 -2.91 17.10 5.80
N ALA A 80 -3.69 18.09 6.23
CA ALA A 80 -4.96 17.89 6.91
C ALA A 80 -5.94 17.03 6.10
N ALA A 81 -5.87 17.09 4.78
CA ALA A 81 -6.69 16.30 3.87
C ALA A 81 -6.48 14.77 4.01
N LEU A 82 -5.33 14.34 4.52
CA LEU A 82 -5.03 12.92 4.80
C LEU A 82 -5.53 12.48 6.19
N TYR A 83 -5.73 13.44 7.10
CA TYR A 83 -6.15 13.17 8.48
C TYR A 83 -7.67 13.23 8.66
N PHE A 84 -8.35 14.13 7.96
CA PHE A 84 -9.80 14.32 8.10
C PHE A 84 -10.59 13.59 7.01
N PRO A 85 -11.76 13.01 7.37
CA PRO A 85 -12.35 12.94 8.70
C PRO A 85 -11.70 11.85 9.56
N VAL A 86 -11.52 12.12 10.86
CA VAL A 86 -10.95 11.15 11.82
C VAL A 86 -11.85 9.94 11.96
N GLU A 87 -13.17 10.18 12.09
CA GLU A 87 -14.19 9.14 12.06
C GLU A 87 -14.79 9.05 10.66
N PRO A 88 -15.04 7.84 10.13
CA PRO A 88 -15.65 7.68 8.82
C PRO A 88 -17.03 8.35 8.74
N ILE A 89 -17.23 9.16 7.70
CA ILE A 89 -18.51 9.83 7.40
C ILE A 89 -18.97 9.35 6.03
N GLY A 90 -19.92 8.40 6.02
CA GLY A 90 -20.37 7.77 4.77
C GLY A 90 -19.20 7.04 4.08
N ASN A 91 -18.90 7.43 2.84
CA ASN A 91 -17.77 6.86 2.08
C ASN A 91 -16.44 7.60 2.28
N ARG A 92 -16.42 8.66 3.09
CA ARG A 92 -15.22 9.43 3.37
C ARG A 92 -14.57 8.91 4.65
N MET A 93 -13.29 8.66 4.59
CA MET A 93 -12.46 8.25 5.73
C MET A 93 -11.04 8.78 5.54
N ASN A 94 -10.29 8.88 6.63
CA ASN A 94 -8.90 9.27 6.56
C ASN A 94 -8.02 8.17 5.92
N LEU A 95 -6.81 8.56 5.56
CA LEU A 95 -5.86 7.65 4.91
C LEU A 95 -5.56 6.41 5.74
N PHE A 96 -5.35 6.58 7.06
CA PHE A 96 -5.03 5.45 7.94
C PHE A 96 -6.16 4.44 8.03
N THR A 97 -7.39 4.88 8.29
CA THR A 97 -8.56 4.00 8.34
C THR A 97 -8.77 3.25 7.02
N PHE A 98 -8.56 3.93 5.89
CA PHE A 98 -8.70 3.32 4.58
C PHE A 98 -7.67 2.20 4.36
N ILE A 99 -6.39 2.49 4.61
CA ILE A 99 -5.30 1.51 4.51
C ILE A 99 -5.53 0.34 5.46
N PHE A 100 -5.90 0.63 6.70
CA PHE A 100 -6.14 -0.37 7.73
C PHE A 100 -7.25 -1.36 7.34
N LYS A 101 -8.34 -0.87 6.75
CA LYS A 101 -9.42 -1.73 6.21
C LYS A 101 -8.95 -2.60 5.06
N LEU A 102 -8.14 -2.07 4.14
CA LEU A 102 -7.57 -2.87 3.05
C LEU A 102 -6.66 -4.00 3.57
N MET A 103 -5.91 -3.74 4.65
CA MET A 103 -5.10 -4.77 5.31
C MET A 103 -5.96 -5.81 6.01
N ALA A 104 -7.03 -5.40 6.71
CA ALA A 104 -7.98 -6.29 7.35
C ALA A 104 -8.68 -7.22 6.34
N GLU A 105 -8.95 -6.71 5.14
CA GLU A 105 -9.49 -7.48 4.02
C GLU A 105 -8.43 -8.35 3.29
N GLY A 106 -7.17 -8.27 3.71
CA GLY A 106 -6.06 -9.01 3.08
C GLY A 106 -5.70 -8.56 1.67
N LYS A 107 -6.15 -7.35 1.24
CA LYS A 107 -5.92 -6.83 -0.11
C LYS A 107 -4.52 -6.29 -0.33
N ILE A 108 -3.89 -5.78 0.73
CA ILE A 108 -2.55 -5.19 0.69
C ILE A 108 -1.66 -5.82 1.76
N PRO A 109 -0.39 -6.12 1.44
CA PRO A 109 0.58 -6.58 2.41
C PRO A 109 1.16 -5.43 3.22
N ALA A 110 1.49 -5.68 4.48
CA ALA A 110 2.28 -4.79 5.31
C ALA A 110 3.64 -5.42 5.61
N TYR A 111 4.65 -4.59 5.76
CA TYR A 111 6.03 -4.99 6.01
C TYR A 111 6.54 -4.43 7.33
N GLU A 112 7.39 -5.18 7.99
CA GLU A 112 7.88 -4.83 9.32
C GLU A 112 8.72 -3.54 9.29
N TYR A 113 8.45 -2.65 10.28
CA TYR A 113 9.31 -1.52 10.56
C TYR A 113 10.52 -2.00 11.37
N ARG A 114 11.71 -1.91 10.80
CA ARG A 114 12.95 -2.33 11.45
C ARG A 114 13.59 -1.16 12.19
N LEU A 115 14.04 -1.42 13.41
CA LEU A 115 14.67 -0.41 14.27
C LEU A 115 16.01 0.11 13.72
N ASP A 116 16.67 -0.65 12.83
CA ASP A 116 17.88 -0.22 12.15
C ASP A 116 17.61 0.87 11.08
N GLY A 117 16.35 1.25 10.90
CA GLY A 117 15.93 2.27 9.94
C GLY A 117 16.08 1.84 8.48
N THR A 118 16.26 0.53 8.24
CA THR A 118 16.20 -0.05 6.88
C THR A 118 14.78 -0.55 6.63
N GLU A 119 14.24 -0.23 5.48
CA GLU A 119 13.01 -0.84 5.01
C GLU A 119 13.33 -2.02 4.10
N SER A 120 12.57 -3.07 4.22
CA SER A 120 12.66 -4.22 3.34
C SER A 120 11.25 -4.65 2.96
N LEU A 121 10.88 -4.36 1.72
CA LEU A 121 9.58 -4.69 1.14
C LEU A 121 9.59 -6.08 0.50
N THR A 122 10.20 -7.05 1.17
CA THR A 122 10.30 -8.44 0.70
C THR A 122 9.26 -9.33 1.37
N ALA A 123 8.93 -10.43 0.73
CA ALA A 123 7.95 -11.39 1.27
C ALA A 123 8.33 -11.93 2.66
N GLU A 124 9.62 -12.00 2.97
CA GLU A 124 10.13 -12.47 4.26
C GLU A 124 9.81 -11.53 5.43
N ASN A 125 9.68 -10.23 5.13
CA ASN A 125 9.41 -9.19 6.14
C ASN A 125 7.93 -8.79 6.20
N ARG A 126 7.04 -9.57 5.59
CA ARG A 126 5.60 -9.35 5.72
C ARG A 126 5.15 -9.59 7.15
N ILE A 127 4.35 -8.67 7.66
CA ILE A 127 3.69 -8.81 8.95
C ILE A 127 2.36 -9.49 8.74
N ASN A 128 2.04 -10.46 9.62
CA ASN A 128 0.69 -10.96 9.76
C ASN A 128 -0.18 -9.86 10.40
N PHE A 129 -1.36 -9.62 9.87
CA PHE A 129 -2.26 -8.58 10.36
C PHE A 129 -2.65 -8.80 11.84
N ARG A 130 -2.85 -10.06 12.26
CA ARG A 130 -3.13 -10.39 13.66
C ARG A 130 -1.99 -9.97 14.59
N ASP A 131 -0.74 -10.31 14.23
CA ASP A 131 0.43 -9.96 15.04
C ASP A 131 0.60 -8.43 15.16
N LEU A 132 0.17 -7.69 14.14
CA LEU A 132 0.14 -6.24 14.15
C LEU A 132 -0.91 -5.71 15.16
N LEU A 133 -2.12 -6.27 15.15
CA LEU A 133 -3.17 -5.88 16.10
C LEU A 133 -2.72 -6.09 17.55
N ASP A 134 -2.14 -7.26 17.83
CA ASP A 134 -1.63 -7.61 19.17
C ASP A 134 -0.48 -6.68 19.58
N ARG A 135 0.46 -6.38 18.67
CA ARG A 135 1.62 -5.49 18.94
C ARG A 135 1.19 -4.07 19.31
N PHE A 136 0.15 -3.53 18.66
CA PHE A 136 -0.33 -2.18 18.91
C PHE A 136 -1.53 -2.10 19.85
N HIS A 137 -1.90 -3.24 20.45
CA HIS A 137 -3.05 -3.35 21.39
C HIS A 137 -4.35 -2.81 20.79
N ILE A 138 -4.62 -3.19 19.53
CA ILE A 138 -5.86 -2.86 18.82
C ILE A 138 -6.86 -3.98 19.09
N TYR A 139 -8.05 -3.63 19.61
CA TYR A 139 -9.09 -4.61 19.89
C TYR A 139 -9.69 -5.16 18.59
N TYR A 140 -9.93 -6.47 18.57
CA TYR A 140 -10.58 -7.17 17.46
C TYR A 140 -11.40 -8.36 17.95
N GLU A 141 -12.42 -8.71 17.20
CA GLU A 141 -13.23 -9.90 17.40
C GLU A 141 -12.95 -10.94 16.33
N GLU A 142 -12.80 -12.19 16.77
CA GLU A 142 -12.66 -13.32 15.84
C GLU A 142 -14.03 -13.88 15.50
N GLN A 143 -14.41 -13.83 14.25
CA GLN A 143 -15.59 -14.49 13.72
C GLN A 143 -15.19 -15.70 12.89
N ILE A 144 -15.65 -16.89 13.31
CA ILE A 144 -15.40 -18.14 12.57
C ILE A 144 -16.53 -18.30 11.57
N GLU A 145 -16.27 -18.07 10.29
CA GLU A 145 -17.18 -18.36 9.21
C GLU A 145 -16.71 -19.60 8.42
N LYS A 146 -17.50 -20.69 8.55
CA LYS A 146 -17.36 -21.96 7.79
C LYS A 146 -16.01 -22.67 7.84
N ARG A 147 -14.87 -22.06 7.67
CA ARG A 147 -13.50 -22.58 7.74
C ARG A 147 -12.44 -21.50 7.85
N ASP A 148 -12.84 -20.23 7.69
CA ASP A 148 -11.92 -19.10 7.75
C ASP A 148 -12.21 -18.29 9.01
N THR A 149 -11.15 -17.83 9.67
CA THR A 149 -11.26 -16.92 10.80
C THR A 149 -11.16 -15.49 10.24
N LEU A 150 -12.27 -14.76 10.30
CA LEU A 150 -12.30 -13.36 9.93
C LEU A 150 -12.07 -12.50 11.18
N LEU A 151 -11.18 -11.54 11.07
CA LEU A 151 -10.94 -10.55 12.12
C LEU A 151 -11.86 -9.35 11.89
N ARG A 152 -12.78 -9.12 12.80
CA ARG A 152 -13.67 -7.96 12.77
C ARG A 152 -13.14 -6.89 13.71
N ILE A 153 -13.00 -5.68 13.18
CA ILE A 153 -12.55 -4.51 13.94
C ILE A 153 -13.58 -3.41 13.74
N ASP A 154 -14.08 -2.87 14.82
CA ASP A 154 -14.98 -1.73 14.76
C ASP A 154 -14.22 -0.44 14.45
N ASN A 155 -14.87 0.53 13.81
CA ASN A 155 -14.23 1.79 13.43
C ASN A 155 -13.70 2.57 14.64
N SER A 156 -14.33 2.40 15.82
CA SER A 156 -13.92 3.02 17.09
C SER A 156 -12.60 2.48 17.61
N ASP A 157 -12.27 1.23 17.27
CA ASP A 157 -11.06 0.57 17.78
C ASP A 157 -9.84 0.84 16.88
N ILE A 158 -10.07 1.37 15.68
CA ILE A 158 -8.99 1.80 14.78
C ILE A 158 -8.37 3.10 15.34
N PRO A 159 -7.07 3.12 15.68
CA PRO A 159 -6.43 4.27 16.34
C PRO A 159 -6.16 5.43 15.35
N SER A 160 -7.17 5.82 14.57
CA SER A 160 -7.05 6.85 13.52
C SER A 160 -6.70 8.23 14.07
N SER A 161 -7.18 8.55 15.28
CA SER A 161 -6.89 9.81 15.97
C SER A 161 -5.47 9.89 16.52
N GLU A 162 -4.83 8.75 16.74
CA GLU A 162 -3.48 8.65 17.30
C GLU A 162 -2.40 8.64 16.21
N VAL A 163 -2.76 8.37 14.96
CA VAL A 163 -1.82 8.47 13.83
C VAL A 163 -1.71 9.91 13.38
N LEU A 164 -0.68 10.60 13.87
CA LEU A 164 -0.48 12.04 13.63
C LEU A 164 0.64 12.35 12.66
N SER A 165 1.38 11.35 12.19
CA SER A 165 2.40 11.54 11.16
C SER A 165 2.58 10.30 10.29
N TYR A 166 3.19 10.52 9.12
CA TYR A 166 3.66 9.45 8.23
C TYR A 166 5.13 9.61 7.93
N PHE A 167 5.85 8.50 7.87
CA PHE A 167 7.13 8.47 7.19
C PHE A 167 6.90 8.09 5.73
N ILE A 168 7.54 8.82 4.83
CA ILE A 168 7.47 8.57 3.39
C ILE A 168 8.87 8.37 2.85
N LYS A 169 9.05 7.32 2.06
CA LYS A 169 10.26 7.11 1.25
C LYS A 169 10.00 7.59 -0.17
N GLU A 170 10.84 8.49 -0.65
CA GLU A 170 10.82 9.02 -2.02
C GLU A 170 12.09 8.58 -2.76
N ASN A 171 11.94 8.19 -4.01
CA ASN A 171 13.04 8.05 -4.95
C ASN A 171 13.10 9.29 -5.83
N TRP A 172 14.18 10.03 -5.70
CA TRP A 172 14.50 11.15 -6.56
C TRP A 172 15.45 10.68 -7.64
N TYR A 173 15.17 11.01 -8.88
CA TYR A 173 16.00 10.62 -10.01
C TYR A 173 16.00 11.68 -11.09
N PHE A 174 17.12 11.76 -11.81
CA PHE A 174 17.23 12.55 -13.02
C PHE A 174 17.02 11.65 -14.24
N ASP A 175 16.00 11.94 -15.01
CA ASP A 175 15.70 11.26 -16.26
C ASP A 175 16.40 12.00 -17.40
N GLN A 176 17.35 11.34 -18.04
CA GLN A 176 18.13 11.92 -19.13
C GLN A 176 17.28 12.19 -20.36
N ARG A 177 16.29 11.36 -20.64
CA ARG A 177 15.44 11.49 -21.81
C ARG A 177 14.58 12.75 -21.76
N SER A 178 13.95 13.00 -20.62
CA SER A 178 13.12 14.19 -20.40
C SER A 178 13.91 15.38 -19.90
N SER A 179 15.18 15.19 -19.51
CA SER A 179 16.04 16.21 -18.87
C SER A 179 15.40 16.84 -17.65
N THR A 180 14.63 16.08 -16.88
CA THR A 180 13.90 16.55 -15.70
C THR A 180 14.27 15.77 -14.45
N MET A 181 14.19 16.49 -13.30
CA MET A 181 14.22 15.85 -11.98
C MET A 181 12.81 15.41 -11.62
N ASN A 182 12.69 14.13 -11.30
CA ASN A 182 11.43 13.53 -10.87
C ASN A 182 11.58 12.94 -9.47
N ALA A 183 10.46 12.84 -8.77
CA ALA A 183 10.38 12.19 -7.47
C ALA A 183 9.17 11.26 -7.44
N LYS A 184 9.38 10.03 -6.98
CA LYS A 184 8.32 9.04 -6.84
C LYS A 184 8.25 8.57 -5.39
N VAL A 185 7.06 8.55 -4.80
CA VAL A 185 6.83 7.89 -3.51
C VAL A 185 6.94 6.39 -3.71
N VAL A 186 7.72 5.73 -2.86
CA VAL A 186 7.98 4.28 -2.91
C VAL A 186 7.28 3.56 -1.78
N ALA A 187 7.35 4.13 -0.58
CA ALA A 187 6.77 3.52 0.60
C ALA A 187 6.22 4.55 1.57
N ILE A 188 5.21 4.13 2.33
CA ILE A 188 4.57 4.92 3.38
C ILE A 188 4.57 4.10 4.67
N CYS A 189 4.83 4.76 5.80
CA CYS A 189 4.73 4.16 7.13
C CYS A 189 3.91 5.08 8.04
N PRO A 190 2.75 4.65 8.54
CA PRO A 190 2.02 5.39 9.58
C PRO A 190 2.78 5.36 10.90
N VAL A 191 2.76 6.49 11.60
CA VAL A 191 3.41 6.65 12.91
C VAL A 191 2.36 6.97 13.96
N LEU A 192 2.27 6.09 14.94
CA LEU A 192 1.37 6.23 16.06
C LEU A 192 1.99 7.14 17.12
N HIS A 193 1.21 8.07 17.64
CA HIS A 193 1.62 9.00 18.66
C HIS A 193 0.82 8.73 19.93
N ARG A 194 1.46 8.19 20.96
CA ARG A 194 0.85 7.90 22.25
C ARG A 194 1.61 8.58 23.36
N THR A 195 0.88 9.10 24.33
CA THR A 195 1.47 9.56 25.60
C THR A 195 1.59 8.35 26.51
N GLY A 196 2.77 8.11 27.08
CA GLY A 196 2.98 7.03 28.03
C GLY A 196 2.20 7.27 29.32
N ASP A 197 1.72 6.19 29.97
CA ASP A 197 0.92 6.27 31.20
C ASP A 197 1.64 7.01 32.34
N PHE A 198 2.96 7.05 32.33
CA PHE A 198 3.82 7.66 33.37
C PHE A 198 4.68 8.82 32.84
N SER A 199 4.51 9.23 31.58
CA SER A 199 5.31 10.27 30.94
C SER A 199 4.40 11.27 30.24
N THR A 200 4.74 12.55 30.36
CA THR A 200 4.11 13.62 29.57
C THR A 200 4.70 13.73 28.16
N GLU A 201 5.72 12.93 27.86
CA GLU A 201 6.35 12.92 26.55
C GLU A 201 5.58 12.04 25.55
N GLU A 202 5.37 12.57 24.36
CA GLU A 202 4.74 11.87 23.26
C GLU A 202 5.72 10.87 22.64
N VAL A 203 5.37 9.60 22.71
CA VAL A 203 6.16 8.51 22.09
C VAL A 203 5.67 8.29 20.67
N LYS A 204 6.59 8.40 19.71
CA LYS A 204 6.34 8.13 18.30
C LYS A 204 6.70 6.69 17.97
N SER A 205 5.71 5.92 17.60
CA SER A 205 5.86 4.49 17.28
C SER A 205 5.51 4.25 15.80
N PRO A 206 6.52 4.10 14.92
CA PRO A 206 6.28 3.68 13.54
C PRO A 206 5.65 2.28 13.53
N MET A 207 4.61 2.09 12.70
CA MET A 207 3.84 0.85 12.74
C MET A 207 4.37 -0.19 11.77
N PHE A 208 4.30 0.11 10.49
CA PHE A 208 4.65 -0.81 9.41
C PHE A 208 4.91 -0.04 8.12
N TRP A 209 5.66 -0.62 7.20
CA TRP A 209 5.83 -0.11 5.86
C TRP A 209 4.79 -0.69 4.90
N LEU A 210 4.37 0.12 3.94
CA LEU A 210 3.53 -0.26 2.81
C LEU A 210 4.23 0.11 1.52
N ASP A 211 4.24 -0.79 0.55
CA ASP A 211 4.66 -0.46 -0.81
C ASP A 211 3.61 0.46 -1.46
N PHE A 212 4.04 1.62 -1.94
CA PHE A 212 3.15 2.57 -2.56
C PHE A 212 2.52 2.03 -3.85
N ASN A 213 3.22 1.17 -4.58
CA ASN A 213 2.67 0.56 -5.79
C ASN A 213 1.49 -0.36 -5.49
N ASP A 214 1.51 -1.06 -4.34
CA ASP A 214 0.42 -1.97 -3.93
C ASP A 214 -0.83 -1.20 -3.50
N ILE A 215 -0.68 -0.04 -2.87
CA ILE A 215 -1.80 0.76 -2.35
C ILE A 215 -2.34 1.77 -3.37
N SER A 216 -1.55 2.23 -4.31
CA SER A 216 -1.90 3.27 -5.28
C SER A 216 -3.17 2.97 -6.09
N PRO A 217 -3.42 1.72 -6.60
CA PRO A 217 -4.66 1.40 -7.30
C PRO A 217 -5.91 1.66 -6.46
N TYR A 218 -5.82 1.47 -5.15
CA TYR A 218 -6.92 1.72 -4.21
C TYR A 218 -7.04 3.21 -3.88
N LEU A 219 -5.91 3.90 -3.66
CA LEU A 219 -5.87 5.34 -3.39
C LEU A 219 -6.41 6.18 -4.55
N SER A 220 -6.29 5.70 -5.79
CA SER A 220 -6.85 6.37 -6.97
C SER A 220 -8.37 6.46 -6.98
N GLN A 221 -9.05 5.69 -6.13
CA GLN A 221 -10.51 5.70 -6.00
C GLN A 221 -11.01 6.54 -4.81
N VAL A 222 -10.10 6.98 -3.93
CA VAL A 222 -10.44 7.76 -2.75
C VAL A 222 -10.36 9.24 -3.07
N PRO A 223 -11.47 9.97 -3.09
CA PRO A 223 -11.45 11.40 -3.31
C PRO A 223 -10.80 12.12 -2.14
N VAL A 224 -9.96 13.10 -2.41
CA VAL A 224 -9.33 13.96 -1.43
C VAL A 224 -9.82 15.39 -1.58
N MET A 225 -10.19 16.02 -0.46
CA MET A 225 -10.52 17.45 -0.43
C MET A 225 -9.27 18.24 -0.04
N THR A 226 -8.71 18.95 -0.98
CA THR A 226 -7.51 19.77 -0.76
C THR A 226 -7.83 21.26 -0.53
N SER A 227 -9.11 21.65 -0.63
CA SER A 227 -9.57 23.01 -0.44
C SER A 227 -11.02 23.03 0.02
N ASP A 228 -11.33 23.86 1.00
CA ASP A 228 -12.70 24.11 1.46
C ASP A 228 -13.46 25.06 0.52
N LEU A 229 -12.74 25.81 -0.32
CA LEU A 229 -13.29 26.82 -1.21
C LEU A 229 -13.65 26.30 -2.60
N ASN A 230 -13.02 25.19 -3.02
CA ASN A 230 -13.22 24.64 -4.37
C ASN A 230 -13.50 23.13 -4.30
N ASN A 231 -14.76 22.78 -4.32
CA ASN A 231 -15.22 21.39 -4.28
C ASN A 231 -15.31 20.73 -5.67
N THR A 232 -14.93 21.42 -6.74
CA THR A 232 -14.92 20.85 -8.11
C THR A 232 -13.64 20.12 -8.44
N SER A 233 -12.66 20.12 -7.53
CA SER A 233 -11.42 19.37 -7.70
C SER A 233 -11.67 17.87 -7.55
N ASN A 234 -11.60 17.14 -8.65
CA ASN A 234 -11.68 15.67 -8.68
C ASN A 234 -10.32 15.02 -8.40
N LEU A 235 -9.61 15.53 -7.40
CA LEU A 235 -8.34 14.93 -6.97
C LEU A 235 -8.62 13.70 -6.12
N ASN A 236 -7.81 12.68 -6.30
CA ASN A 236 -7.78 11.49 -5.45
C ASN A 236 -6.49 11.48 -4.60
N VAL A 237 -6.42 10.58 -3.64
CA VAL A 237 -5.26 10.48 -2.75
C VAL A 237 -3.99 10.09 -3.52
N ASP A 238 -4.09 9.28 -4.57
CA ASP A 238 -2.96 8.94 -5.42
C ASP A 238 -2.42 10.16 -6.18
N ASP A 239 -3.31 10.98 -6.76
CA ASP A 239 -2.95 12.25 -7.40
C ASP A 239 -2.26 13.20 -6.41
N TYR A 240 -2.73 13.23 -5.15
CA TYR A 240 -2.16 14.06 -4.09
C TYR A 240 -0.70 13.69 -3.81
N PHE A 241 -0.40 12.40 -3.71
CA PHE A 241 0.98 11.93 -3.52
C PHE A 241 1.83 12.10 -4.78
N THR A 242 1.30 11.80 -5.93
CA THR A 242 2.03 11.89 -7.20
C THR A 242 2.37 13.35 -7.56
N ALA A 243 1.44 14.28 -7.32
CA ALA A 243 1.69 15.72 -7.50
C ALA A 243 2.50 16.34 -6.35
N ARG A 244 2.84 15.55 -5.32
CA ARG A 244 3.61 15.99 -4.14
C ARG A 244 2.99 17.22 -3.45
N MET A 245 1.68 17.18 -3.26
CA MET A 245 0.94 18.27 -2.62
C MET A 245 1.16 18.34 -1.10
N TYR A 246 1.76 17.30 -0.52
CA TYR A 246 2.09 17.19 0.90
C TYR A 246 3.28 18.06 1.29
N LYS A 247 3.33 18.44 2.55
CA LYS A 247 4.47 19.09 3.19
C LYS A 247 5.14 18.11 4.15
N GLY A 248 6.44 17.89 3.98
CA GLY A 248 7.20 16.97 4.82
C GLY A 248 8.63 17.43 5.02
N GLU A 249 9.15 17.16 6.22
CA GLU A 249 10.53 17.47 6.60
C GLU A 249 11.43 16.26 6.33
N ILE A 250 12.60 16.51 5.73
CA ILE A 250 13.56 15.43 5.48
C ILE A 250 14.22 15.06 6.80
N TYR A 251 14.12 13.79 7.19
CA TYR A 251 14.79 13.28 8.39
C TYR A 251 15.95 12.34 8.09
N LYS A 252 16.01 11.76 6.88
CA LYS A 252 17.05 10.82 6.47
C LYS A 252 17.23 10.84 4.96
N THR A 253 18.44 10.57 4.52
CA THR A 253 18.75 10.22 3.13
C THR A 253 19.65 8.99 3.13
N THR A 254 19.70 8.28 2.01
CA THR A 254 20.66 7.18 1.85
C THR A 254 22.09 7.71 2.03
N ASN A 255 22.77 7.22 3.05
CA ASN A 255 24.16 7.54 3.35
C ASN A 255 24.90 6.26 3.79
N MET A 256 26.22 6.28 3.74
CA MET A 256 27.06 5.09 4.01
C MET A 256 26.88 4.53 5.42
N LEU A 257 26.58 5.38 6.40
CA LEU A 257 26.44 4.98 7.80
C LEU A 257 24.97 4.72 8.19
N ASN A 258 24.03 4.84 7.25
CA ASN A 258 22.58 4.69 7.47
C ASN A 258 22.03 5.57 8.60
N GLN A 259 22.64 6.73 8.83
CA GLN A 259 22.29 7.67 9.90
C GLN A 259 21.16 8.62 9.49
N THR A 260 20.36 9.02 10.47
CA THR A 260 19.38 10.11 10.31
C THR A 260 20.08 11.46 10.38
N LEU A 261 19.44 12.52 9.88
CA LEU A 261 19.99 13.88 9.91
C LEU A 261 20.27 14.31 11.36
N SER A 262 19.41 13.97 12.30
CA SER A 262 19.56 14.30 13.72
C SER A 262 20.80 13.64 14.36
N GLN A 263 21.25 12.50 13.83
CA GLN A 263 22.43 11.80 14.37
C GLN A 263 23.75 12.45 13.97
N TYR A 264 23.82 13.08 12.78
CA TYR A 264 25.05 13.72 12.33
C TYR A 264 25.00 15.25 12.31
N CYS A 265 23.84 15.85 12.48
CA CYS A 265 23.66 17.29 12.64
C CYS A 265 23.43 17.62 14.13
N PRO A 266 24.44 18.12 14.86
CA PRO A 266 24.34 18.28 16.31
C PRO A 266 23.46 19.45 16.76
N THR A 267 23.07 20.34 15.85
CA THR A 267 22.25 21.52 16.15
C THR A 267 21.09 21.66 15.17
N ASP A 268 19.98 22.24 15.60
CA ASP A 268 18.82 22.50 14.74
C ASP A 268 19.18 23.37 13.53
N SER A 269 20.07 24.35 13.71
CA SER A 269 20.55 25.20 12.63
C SER A 269 21.31 24.40 11.56
N ALA A 270 22.15 23.44 11.98
CA ALA A 270 22.86 22.54 11.06
C ALA A 270 21.88 21.61 10.34
N LEU A 271 20.88 21.10 11.05
CA LEU A 271 19.82 20.25 10.50
C LEU A 271 19.04 20.99 9.40
N VAL A 272 18.56 22.20 9.68
CA VAL A 272 17.83 23.02 8.70
C VAL A 272 18.71 23.36 7.48
N LYS A 273 19.99 23.66 7.70
CA LYS A 273 20.94 23.90 6.61
C LYS A 273 21.14 22.69 5.73
N GLU A 274 21.25 21.52 6.35
CA GLU A 274 21.42 20.25 5.64
C GLU A 274 20.14 19.87 4.87
N GLN A 275 18.96 20.02 5.47
CA GLN A 275 17.69 19.82 4.77
C GLN A 275 17.53 20.69 3.52
N LYS A 276 18.05 21.92 3.56
CA LYS A 276 18.04 22.83 2.40
C LYS A 276 19.10 22.44 1.35
N ARG A 277 20.17 21.77 1.76
CA ARG A 277 21.24 21.32 0.86
C ARG A 277 20.84 20.07 0.08
N ILE A 278 20.02 19.22 0.69
CA ILE A 278 19.51 17.97 0.10
C ILE A 278 18.51 18.28 -1.00
#